data_3055045c53332d1edb1f37234088cb4a
#
_entry.id   3055045c53332d1edb1f37234088cb4a
#
_cell.length_a   1.000
_cell.length_b   1.000
_cell.length_c   1.000
_cell.angle_alpha   90.00
_cell.angle_beta   90.00
_cell.angle_gamma   90.00
#
_symmetry.space_group_name_H-M   'P 1'
#
loop_
_entity.id
_entity.type
_entity.pdbx_description
1 polymer ?
#
loop_
_entity_poly.entity_id
_entity_poly.type
_entity_poly.pdbx_seq_one_letter_code
_entity_poly.pdbx_strand_id
1 'polypeptide(L)'
;MTFPISQGLFQYDLMDHFAILGVSIDAEQEEIRERYLKIAYKLHPDTCRTHTPDEKEQAHQLLSKLVNPAYEHLGRDLSREEFRLVLAQMGKAMGRDLSKITISSEPARKLAQSSANYELAYQKILQSLAIDQYTALENTYQKIGQLSELNLVYLILTEGQGNRKTTPKVFISQGNTNQSELVRPAFTTAVQTKSNESPLEAYIRRAQASLDENNPAQALRELRDALRQEPDNGICHALIGLAYLRQNQLSMARVHINRAWKASPQDATVIRCKREL
;
A
#
# COMPACT_ATOMS: atom_id res chain seq x y z
N MET A 1 7.45 2.02 -16.96
CA MET A 1 6.45 1.38 -17.84
C MET A 1 5.08 1.77 -17.32
N THR A 2 4.29 2.42 -18.13
CA THR A 2 2.91 2.79 -17.81
C THR A 2 2.01 1.63 -18.24
N PHE A 3 1.24 1.07 -17.32
CA PHE A 3 0.20 0.10 -17.67
C PHE A 3 -0.97 0.83 -18.31
N PRO A 4 -1.71 0.20 -19.24
CA PRO A 4 -2.83 0.83 -19.95
C PRO A 4 -4.09 0.91 -19.07
N ILE A 5 -3.94 1.25 -17.79
CA ILE A 5 -5.03 1.42 -16.83
C ILE A 5 -5.09 2.90 -16.47
N SER A 6 -6.19 3.55 -16.85
CA SER A 6 -6.41 4.99 -16.62
C SER A 6 -7.64 5.28 -15.78
N GLN A 7 -8.20 4.27 -15.09
CA GLN A 7 -9.42 4.39 -14.28
C GLN A 7 -9.13 4.28 -12.79
N GLY A 8 -10.01 4.82 -11.96
CA GLY A 8 -9.93 4.71 -10.51
C GLY A 8 -8.71 5.42 -9.93
N LEU A 9 -8.02 4.77 -8.99
CA LEU A 9 -6.84 5.31 -8.33
C LEU A 9 -5.64 5.47 -9.27
N PHE A 10 -5.60 4.72 -10.39
CA PHE A 10 -4.53 4.85 -11.39
C PHE A 10 -4.51 6.22 -12.08
N GLN A 11 -5.63 6.95 -12.13
CA GLN A 11 -5.68 8.35 -12.64
C GLN A 11 -4.84 9.31 -11.80
N TYR A 12 -4.51 8.94 -10.56
CA TYR A 12 -3.80 9.76 -9.60
C TYR A 12 -2.38 9.26 -9.34
N ASP A 13 -1.79 8.57 -10.33
CA ASP A 13 -0.45 7.96 -10.24
C ASP A 13 -0.27 7.03 -9.03
N LEU A 14 -1.36 6.41 -8.58
CA LEU A 14 -1.36 5.45 -7.49
C LEU A 14 -1.70 4.06 -8.00
N MET A 15 -0.78 3.12 -7.81
CA MET A 15 -1.01 1.71 -8.14
C MET A 15 -1.95 1.08 -7.10
N ASP A 16 -3.12 0.67 -7.54
CA ASP A 16 -4.12 0.03 -6.68
C ASP A 16 -3.84 -1.46 -6.52
N HIS A 17 -3.05 -1.80 -5.51
CA HIS A 17 -2.67 -3.19 -5.21
C HIS A 17 -3.87 -4.06 -4.83
N PHE A 18 -4.91 -3.50 -4.17
CA PHE A 18 -6.13 -4.21 -3.83
C PHE A 18 -6.94 -4.55 -5.08
N ALA A 19 -7.09 -3.61 -6.02
CA ALA A 19 -7.75 -3.85 -7.30
C ALA A 19 -7.01 -4.87 -8.16
N ILE A 20 -5.67 -4.85 -8.16
CA ILE A 20 -4.85 -5.83 -8.87
C ILE A 20 -5.12 -7.25 -8.35
N LEU A 21 -5.16 -7.45 -7.03
CA LEU A 21 -5.48 -8.76 -6.46
C LEU A 21 -6.99 -9.07 -6.48
N GLY A 22 -7.85 -8.07 -6.67
CA GLY A 22 -9.30 -8.24 -6.60
C GLY A 22 -9.79 -8.61 -5.20
N VAL A 23 -9.21 -7.96 -4.18
CA VAL A 23 -9.59 -8.09 -2.77
C VAL A 23 -10.08 -6.75 -2.23
N SER A 24 -10.83 -6.80 -1.12
CA SER A 24 -11.29 -5.60 -0.43
C SER A 24 -10.11 -4.75 0.08
N ILE A 25 -10.31 -3.43 0.17
CA ILE A 25 -9.37 -2.53 0.86
C ILE A 25 -9.18 -2.95 2.32
N ASP A 26 -10.22 -3.53 2.93
CA ASP A 26 -10.21 -4.01 4.32
C ASP A 26 -9.75 -5.47 4.45
N ALA A 27 -9.30 -6.10 3.34
CA ALA A 27 -8.92 -7.52 3.32
C ALA A 27 -7.76 -7.82 4.26
N GLU A 28 -7.89 -8.89 5.04
CA GLU A 28 -6.85 -9.38 5.94
C GLU A 28 -5.79 -10.21 5.19
N GLN A 29 -4.66 -10.46 5.83
CA GLN A 29 -3.51 -11.14 5.23
C GLN A 29 -3.84 -12.51 4.64
N GLU A 30 -4.70 -13.28 5.30
CA GLU A 30 -5.11 -14.61 4.84
C GLU A 30 -5.89 -14.54 3.53
N GLU A 31 -6.85 -13.61 3.42
CA GLU A 31 -7.64 -13.39 2.21
C GLU A 31 -6.76 -12.95 1.04
N ILE A 32 -5.83 -12.01 1.29
CA ILE A 32 -4.84 -11.53 0.30
C ILE A 32 -3.99 -12.71 -0.20
N ARG A 33 -3.50 -13.55 0.72
CA ARG A 33 -2.68 -14.71 0.37
C ARG A 33 -3.45 -15.75 -0.44
N GLU A 34 -4.66 -16.09 0.00
CA GLU A 34 -5.50 -17.05 -0.74
C GLU A 34 -5.81 -16.56 -2.15
N ARG A 35 -6.12 -15.28 -2.28
CA ARG A 35 -6.42 -14.68 -3.57
C ARG A 35 -5.21 -14.68 -4.48
N TYR A 36 -4.03 -14.29 -3.97
CA TYR A 36 -2.77 -14.36 -4.70
C TYR A 36 -2.49 -15.76 -5.23
N LEU A 37 -2.61 -16.79 -4.39
CA LEU A 37 -2.36 -18.16 -4.79
C LEU A 37 -3.31 -18.62 -5.91
N LYS A 38 -4.59 -18.26 -5.85
CA LYS A 38 -5.57 -18.54 -6.91
C LYS A 38 -5.19 -17.87 -8.25
N ILE A 39 -4.74 -16.62 -8.20
CA ILE A 39 -4.30 -15.87 -9.38
C ILE A 39 -2.99 -16.46 -9.93
N ALA A 40 -2.01 -16.68 -9.06
CA ALA A 40 -0.73 -17.25 -9.44
C ALA A 40 -0.90 -18.61 -10.10
N TYR A 41 -1.76 -19.49 -9.59
CA TYR A 41 -2.07 -20.77 -10.21
C TYR A 41 -2.69 -20.62 -11.62
N LYS A 42 -3.55 -19.63 -11.82
CA LYS A 42 -4.15 -19.36 -13.15
C LYS A 42 -3.14 -18.84 -14.17
N LEU A 43 -2.22 -17.98 -13.74
CA LEU A 43 -1.29 -17.26 -14.63
C LEU A 43 0.07 -17.95 -14.79
N HIS A 44 0.37 -18.98 -13.99
CA HIS A 44 1.66 -19.66 -14.06
C HIS A 44 1.81 -20.46 -15.37
N PRO A 45 2.95 -20.35 -16.07
CA PRO A 45 3.16 -20.99 -17.37
C PRO A 45 2.98 -22.52 -17.34
N ASP A 46 3.30 -23.18 -16.22
CA ASP A 46 3.18 -24.63 -16.09
C ASP A 46 1.74 -25.12 -15.90
N THR A 47 0.86 -24.27 -15.36
CA THR A 47 -0.54 -24.59 -15.09
C THR A 47 -1.48 -24.11 -16.18
N CYS A 48 -1.09 -23.10 -16.95
CA CYS A 48 -1.81 -22.57 -18.12
C CYS A 48 -1.67 -23.47 -19.35
N ARG A 49 -2.23 -24.70 -19.31
CA ARG A 49 -2.10 -25.67 -20.40
C ARG A 49 -2.92 -25.33 -21.65
N THR A 50 -3.93 -24.49 -21.53
CA THR A 50 -4.92 -24.17 -22.58
C THR A 50 -4.62 -22.87 -23.34
N HIS A 51 -3.60 -22.10 -22.93
CA HIS A 51 -3.30 -20.79 -23.52
C HIS A 51 -2.36 -20.93 -24.73
N THR A 52 -2.58 -20.05 -25.72
CA THR A 52 -1.66 -19.87 -26.85
C THR A 52 -0.30 -19.33 -26.35
N PRO A 53 0.77 -19.41 -27.14
CA PRO A 53 2.07 -18.83 -26.76
C PRO A 53 1.99 -17.35 -26.36
N ASP A 54 1.19 -16.55 -27.08
CA ASP A 54 1.01 -15.12 -26.80
C ASP A 54 0.27 -14.89 -25.47
N GLU A 55 -0.77 -15.68 -25.20
CA GLU A 55 -1.48 -15.64 -23.93
C GLU A 55 -0.60 -16.06 -22.74
N LYS A 56 0.31 -17.02 -22.93
CA LYS A 56 1.28 -17.42 -21.89
C LYS A 56 2.25 -16.28 -21.57
N GLU A 57 2.75 -15.59 -22.59
CA GLU A 57 3.62 -14.43 -22.38
C GLU A 57 2.86 -13.30 -21.68
N GLN A 58 1.61 -13.03 -22.07
CA GLN A 58 0.75 -12.05 -21.41
C GLN A 58 0.47 -12.44 -19.95
N ALA A 59 0.16 -13.70 -19.67
CA ALA A 59 -0.04 -14.22 -18.31
C ALA A 59 1.22 -14.04 -17.45
N HIS A 60 2.38 -14.39 -18.01
CA HIS A 60 3.66 -14.19 -17.33
C HIS A 60 3.94 -12.72 -17.02
N GLN A 61 3.65 -11.80 -17.94
CA GLN A 61 3.81 -10.37 -17.72
C GLN A 61 2.87 -9.84 -16.65
N LEU A 62 1.59 -10.25 -16.65
CA LEU A 62 0.62 -9.90 -15.63
C LEU A 62 1.09 -10.39 -14.25
N LEU A 63 1.54 -11.64 -14.16
CA LEU A 63 2.00 -12.22 -12.92
C LEU A 63 3.26 -11.50 -12.39
N SER A 64 4.28 -11.34 -13.24
CA SER A 64 5.57 -10.79 -12.81
C SER A 64 5.55 -9.28 -12.56
N LYS A 65 4.80 -8.50 -13.35
CA LYS A 65 4.83 -7.03 -13.31
C LYS A 65 3.71 -6.41 -12.47
N LEU A 66 2.61 -7.12 -12.24
CA LEU A 66 1.46 -6.60 -11.48
C LEU A 66 1.16 -7.43 -10.23
N VAL A 67 0.89 -8.73 -10.38
CA VAL A 67 0.36 -9.56 -9.30
C VAL A 67 1.40 -9.79 -8.20
N ASN A 68 2.63 -10.18 -8.57
CA ASN A 68 3.69 -10.40 -7.58
C ASN A 68 4.05 -9.12 -6.81
N PRO A 69 4.28 -7.95 -7.45
CA PRO A 69 4.53 -6.71 -6.73
C PRO A 69 3.36 -6.28 -5.84
N ALA A 70 2.11 -6.48 -6.28
CA ALA A 70 0.94 -6.18 -5.46
C ALA A 70 0.90 -7.06 -4.20
N TYR A 71 1.16 -8.37 -4.35
CA TYR A 71 1.23 -9.27 -3.21
C TYR A 71 2.41 -8.96 -2.27
N GLU A 72 3.59 -8.66 -2.80
CA GLU A 72 4.74 -8.25 -1.98
C GLU A 72 4.45 -7.01 -1.14
N HIS A 73 3.66 -6.08 -1.69
CA HIS A 73 3.28 -4.85 -0.99
C HIS A 73 2.22 -5.12 0.09
N LEU A 74 1.15 -5.85 -0.25
CA LEU A 74 0.02 -6.11 0.66
C LEU A 74 0.29 -7.24 1.66
N GLY A 75 1.16 -8.18 1.34
CA GLY A 75 1.51 -9.31 2.19
C GLY A 75 2.34 -8.94 3.42
N ARG A 76 2.83 -7.71 3.51
CA ARG A 76 3.54 -7.17 4.66
C ARG A 76 2.64 -6.23 5.43
N ASP A 77 2.34 -6.54 6.69
CA ASP A 77 1.39 -5.78 7.51
C ASP A 77 1.70 -4.28 7.53
N LEU A 78 2.94 -3.89 7.78
CA LEU A 78 3.32 -2.48 7.82
C LEU A 78 3.09 -1.76 6.48
N SER A 79 3.48 -2.37 5.36
CA SER A 79 3.27 -1.79 4.03
C SER A 79 1.80 -1.68 3.68
N ARG A 80 1.00 -2.69 4.07
CA ARG A 80 -0.45 -2.69 3.86
C ARG A 80 -1.13 -1.57 4.65
N GLU A 81 -0.77 -1.40 5.92
CA GLU A 81 -1.32 -0.33 6.75
C GLU A 81 -0.89 1.07 6.27
N GLU A 82 0.36 1.25 5.89
CA GLU A 82 0.81 2.50 5.27
C GLU A 82 0.00 2.82 4.00
N PHE A 83 -0.25 1.82 3.16
CA PHE A 83 -1.01 2.00 1.95
C PHE A 83 -2.48 2.34 2.24
N ARG A 84 -3.12 1.68 3.23
CA ARG A 84 -4.47 2.02 3.70
C ARG A 84 -4.56 3.48 4.18
N LEU A 85 -3.56 3.96 4.90
CA LEU A 85 -3.50 5.37 5.33
C LEU A 85 -3.46 6.35 4.14
N VAL A 86 -2.69 6.01 3.11
CA VAL A 86 -2.66 6.81 1.86
C VAL A 86 -4.03 6.84 1.21
N LEU A 87 -4.67 5.67 1.07
CA LEU A 87 -6.00 5.55 0.49
C LEU A 87 -7.05 6.34 1.29
N ALA A 88 -7.03 6.24 2.61
CA ALA A 88 -7.94 7.00 3.48
C ALA A 88 -7.74 8.52 3.33
N GLN A 89 -6.50 9.01 3.25
CA GLN A 89 -6.23 10.42 3.00
C GLN A 89 -6.73 10.89 1.64
N MET A 90 -6.58 10.05 0.60
CA MET A 90 -7.13 10.33 -0.73
C MET A 90 -8.65 10.38 -0.71
N GLY A 91 -9.31 9.41 -0.06
CA GLY A 91 -10.77 9.41 0.10
C GLY A 91 -11.29 10.68 0.77
N LYS A 92 -10.62 11.13 1.85
CA LYS A 92 -10.95 12.40 2.53
C LYS A 92 -10.74 13.64 1.64
N ALA A 93 -9.65 13.66 0.89
CA ALA A 93 -9.37 14.78 -0.01
C ALA A 93 -10.38 14.86 -1.15
N MET A 94 -10.73 13.72 -1.74
CA MET A 94 -11.67 13.63 -2.86
C MET A 94 -13.12 13.81 -2.43
N GLY A 95 -13.50 13.38 -1.24
CA GLY A 95 -14.84 13.57 -0.69
C GLY A 95 -15.23 15.04 -0.51
N ARG A 96 -14.25 15.96 -0.48
CA ARG A 96 -14.49 17.41 -0.42
C ARG A 96 -14.88 18.03 -1.77
N ASP A 97 -14.54 17.37 -2.87
CA ASP A 97 -14.75 17.92 -4.22
C ASP A 97 -15.18 16.82 -5.20
N LEU A 98 -16.39 16.31 -4.97
CA LEU A 98 -16.97 15.24 -5.78
C LEU A 98 -17.17 15.62 -7.26
N SER A 99 -17.22 16.92 -7.57
CA SER A 99 -17.42 17.41 -8.94
C SER A 99 -16.25 17.09 -9.88
N LYS A 100 -15.07 16.80 -9.32
CA LYS A 100 -13.87 16.47 -10.09
C LYS A 100 -13.70 14.97 -10.37
N ILE A 101 -14.59 14.14 -9.84
CA ILE A 101 -14.49 12.69 -9.96
C ILE A 101 -15.37 12.21 -11.08
N THR A 102 -14.76 11.66 -12.13
CA THR A 102 -15.49 11.04 -13.22
C THR A 102 -15.60 9.54 -12.96
N ILE A 103 -16.82 9.06 -12.70
CA ILE A 103 -17.12 7.63 -12.56
C ILE A 103 -17.57 7.11 -13.92
N SER A 104 -16.78 6.26 -14.53
CA SER A 104 -17.01 5.73 -15.88
C SER A 104 -17.67 4.35 -15.87
N SER A 105 -17.29 3.48 -14.92
CA SER A 105 -17.77 2.10 -14.85
C SER A 105 -19.15 1.98 -14.22
N GLU A 106 -19.96 1.06 -14.74
CA GLU A 106 -21.29 0.75 -14.20
C GLU A 106 -21.23 0.21 -12.76
N PRO A 107 -20.29 -0.70 -12.39
CA PRO A 107 -20.16 -1.18 -11.02
C PRO A 107 -19.94 -0.06 -10.00
N ALA A 108 -19.06 0.89 -10.31
CA ALA A 108 -18.79 2.02 -9.43
C ALA A 108 -19.98 2.99 -9.32
N ARG A 109 -20.73 3.20 -10.43
CA ARG A 109 -21.99 3.99 -10.39
C ARG A 109 -23.06 3.34 -9.52
N LYS A 110 -23.22 2.01 -9.61
CA LYS A 110 -24.14 1.26 -8.74
C LYS A 110 -23.79 1.43 -7.27
N LEU A 111 -22.50 1.37 -6.93
CA LEU A 111 -22.05 1.61 -5.57
C LEU A 111 -22.32 3.05 -5.13
N ALA A 112 -22.04 4.05 -5.95
CA ALA A 112 -22.29 5.47 -5.65
C ALA A 112 -23.76 5.78 -5.37
N GLN A 113 -24.70 5.02 -5.96
CA GLN A 113 -26.13 5.14 -5.74
C GLN A 113 -26.63 4.40 -4.48
N SER A 114 -25.80 3.57 -3.87
CA SER A 114 -26.15 2.75 -2.70
C SER A 114 -25.96 3.55 -1.41
N SER A 115 -26.97 4.32 -1.01
CA SER A 115 -26.85 5.25 0.11
C SER A 115 -26.90 4.62 1.51
N ALA A 116 -27.55 3.46 1.70
CA ALA A 116 -27.78 2.89 3.04
C ALA A 116 -26.89 1.67 3.39
N ASN A 117 -26.49 0.87 2.41
CA ASN A 117 -25.74 -0.38 2.60
C ASN A 117 -24.55 -0.49 1.64
N TYR A 118 -23.81 0.60 1.47
CA TYR A 118 -22.71 0.64 0.51
C TYR A 118 -21.59 -0.38 0.80
N GLU A 119 -21.35 -0.74 2.06
CA GLU A 119 -20.34 -1.75 2.43
C GLU A 119 -20.71 -3.13 1.87
N LEU A 120 -21.96 -3.56 2.07
CA LEU A 120 -22.46 -4.84 1.55
C LEU A 120 -22.54 -4.82 0.01
N ALA A 121 -22.94 -3.69 -0.57
CA ALA A 121 -22.95 -3.50 -2.03
C ALA A 121 -21.54 -3.58 -2.61
N TYR A 122 -20.57 -2.93 -1.97
CA TYR A 122 -19.17 -2.98 -2.34
C TYR A 122 -18.64 -4.42 -2.37
N GLN A 123 -18.84 -5.18 -1.28
CA GLN A 123 -18.38 -6.57 -1.19
C GLN A 123 -18.98 -7.46 -2.30
N LYS A 124 -20.29 -7.34 -2.55
CA LYS A 124 -20.95 -8.13 -3.61
C LYS A 124 -20.44 -7.79 -5.01
N ILE A 125 -20.30 -6.49 -5.32
CA ILE A 125 -19.81 -6.04 -6.62
C ILE A 125 -18.35 -6.45 -6.81
N LEU A 126 -17.50 -6.26 -5.79
CA LEU A 126 -16.11 -6.65 -5.80
C LEU A 126 -15.95 -8.14 -6.07
N GLN A 127 -16.67 -9.00 -5.35
CA GLN A 127 -16.63 -10.44 -5.54
C GLN A 127 -17.02 -10.84 -6.96
N SER A 128 -18.09 -10.24 -7.52
CA SER A 128 -18.53 -10.55 -8.88
C SER A 128 -17.49 -10.19 -9.94
N LEU A 129 -16.79 -9.06 -9.79
CA LEU A 129 -15.73 -8.64 -10.71
C LEU A 129 -14.45 -9.49 -10.53
N ALA A 130 -14.12 -9.83 -9.30
CA ALA A 130 -12.91 -10.57 -8.96
C ALA A 130 -12.93 -12.02 -9.47
N ILE A 131 -14.08 -12.69 -9.52
CA ILE A 131 -14.19 -14.09 -10.00
C ILE A 131 -13.60 -14.24 -11.40
N ASP A 132 -13.94 -13.34 -12.30
CA ASP A 132 -13.56 -13.42 -13.73
C ASP A 132 -12.36 -12.55 -14.10
N GLN A 133 -11.72 -11.88 -13.13
CA GLN A 133 -10.70 -10.86 -13.38
C GLN A 133 -9.54 -11.36 -14.26
N TYR A 134 -9.11 -12.60 -14.08
CA TYR A 134 -8.01 -13.25 -14.79
C TYR A 134 -8.47 -14.44 -15.63
N THR A 135 -9.72 -14.46 -16.05
CA THR A 135 -10.26 -15.56 -16.88
C THR A 135 -10.03 -15.29 -18.36
N ALA A 136 -10.33 -14.08 -18.82
CA ALA A 136 -10.03 -13.60 -20.17
C ALA A 136 -8.92 -12.54 -20.05
N LEU A 137 -7.69 -12.89 -20.44
CA LEU A 137 -6.50 -12.05 -20.21
C LEU A 137 -6.60 -10.70 -20.94
N GLU A 138 -7.24 -10.65 -22.10
CA GLU A 138 -7.52 -9.43 -22.85
C GLU A 138 -8.32 -8.38 -22.08
N ASN A 139 -9.22 -8.83 -21.17
CA ASN A 139 -10.09 -7.97 -20.39
C ASN A 139 -9.53 -7.64 -19.00
N THR A 140 -8.36 -8.20 -18.62
CA THR A 140 -7.80 -8.09 -17.27
C THR A 140 -7.55 -6.63 -16.86
N TYR A 141 -6.93 -5.85 -17.74
CA TYR A 141 -6.65 -4.43 -17.44
C TYR A 141 -7.93 -3.62 -17.24
N GLN A 142 -8.97 -3.89 -18.05
CA GLN A 142 -10.27 -3.24 -17.91
C GLN A 142 -10.91 -3.60 -16.56
N LYS A 143 -10.88 -4.87 -16.15
CA LYS A 143 -11.43 -5.32 -14.87
C LYS A 143 -10.68 -4.74 -13.67
N ILE A 144 -9.35 -4.66 -13.74
CA ILE A 144 -8.54 -3.99 -12.73
C ILE A 144 -8.95 -2.50 -12.63
N GLY A 145 -9.14 -1.82 -13.75
CA GLY A 145 -9.61 -0.43 -13.78
C GLY A 145 -10.99 -0.27 -13.12
N GLN A 146 -11.94 -1.16 -13.42
CA GLN A 146 -13.28 -1.15 -12.81
C GLN A 146 -13.23 -1.39 -11.30
N LEU A 147 -12.38 -2.33 -10.83
CA LEU A 147 -12.15 -2.59 -9.42
C LEU A 147 -11.51 -1.39 -8.72
N SER A 148 -10.55 -0.74 -9.36
CA SER A 148 -9.91 0.45 -8.81
C SER A 148 -10.87 1.64 -8.73
N GLU A 149 -11.77 1.80 -9.70
CA GLU A 149 -12.81 2.83 -9.64
C GLU A 149 -13.86 2.51 -8.57
N LEU A 150 -14.19 1.23 -8.37
CA LEU A 150 -15.03 0.77 -7.27
C LEU A 150 -14.40 1.08 -5.90
N ASN A 151 -13.09 0.81 -5.75
CA ASN A 151 -12.32 1.13 -4.56
C ASN A 151 -12.30 2.63 -4.28
N LEU A 152 -12.13 3.46 -5.32
CA LEU A 152 -12.17 4.91 -5.20
C LEU A 152 -13.51 5.40 -4.66
N VAL A 153 -14.63 4.90 -5.21
CA VAL A 153 -15.97 5.26 -4.72
C VAL A 153 -16.18 4.80 -3.28
N TYR A 154 -15.76 3.60 -2.94
CA TYR A 154 -15.83 3.09 -1.57
C TYR A 154 -15.06 3.99 -0.59
N LEU A 155 -13.83 4.39 -0.91
CA LEU A 155 -13.04 5.32 -0.11
C LEU A 155 -13.73 6.68 0.09
N ILE A 156 -14.38 7.19 -0.93
CA ILE A 156 -15.11 8.47 -0.84
C ILE A 156 -16.32 8.34 0.07
N LEU A 157 -17.04 7.23 -0.01
CA LEU A 157 -18.21 6.98 0.84
C LEU A 157 -17.83 6.74 2.30
N THR A 158 -16.70 6.08 2.57
CA THR A 158 -16.23 5.79 3.93
C THR A 158 -15.55 6.98 4.59
N GLU A 159 -14.65 7.64 3.88
CA GLU A 159 -13.75 8.65 4.41
C GLU A 159 -14.20 10.08 4.09
N GLY A 160 -14.93 10.28 2.99
CA GLY A 160 -15.36 11.61 2.52
C GLY A 160 -16.52 12.21 3.31
N GLN A 161 -17.36 11.41 3.98
CA GLN A 161 -18.53 11.87 4.75
C GLN A 161 -18.22 12.22 6.21
N GLY A 162 -17.02 12.66 6.53
CA GLY A 162 -16.54 13.11 7.82
C GLY A 162 -17.48 12.88 8.99
N ASN A 163 -17.43 11.73 9.62
CA ASN A 163 -18.13 11.35 10.84
C ASN A 163 -19.22 10.28 10.71
N ARG A 164 -18.82 9.03 10.44
CA ARG A 164 -19.54 7.85 10.95
C ARG A 164 -18.55 6.71 11.18
N LYS A 165 -18.21 6.54 12.46
CA LYS A 165 -17.84 5.29 13.14
C LYS A 165 -16.95 4.29 12.36
N THR A 166 -15.67 4.52 12.31
CA THR A 166 -14.69 3.51 12.66
C THR A 166 -13.53 4.24 13.31
N THR A 167 -13.54 4.26 14.62
CA THR A 167 -12.31 4.47 15.39
C THR A 167 -11.32 3.42 14.91
N PRO A 168 -10.10 3.80 14.50
CA PRO A 168 -9.04 2.83 14.43
C PRO A 168 -8.97 2.20 15.82
N LYS A 169 -9.05 0.88 15.89
CA LYS A 169 -8.70 0.15 17.11
C LYS A 169 -7.20 0.36 17.34
N VAL A 170 -6.90 1.50 17.91
CA VAL A 170 -5.64 1.68 18.63
C VAL A 170 -5.76 0.74 19.81
N PHE A 171 -5.06 -0.36 19.76
CA PHE A 171 -4.78 -1.18 20.92
C PHE A 171 -3.95 -0.31 21.88
N ILE A 172 -4.64 0.44 22.72
CA ILE A 172 -4.05 0.95 23.96
C ILE A 172 -3.99 -0.28 24.88
N SER A 173 -2.84 -0.94 24.87
CA SER A 173 -2.48 -1.88 25.91
C SER A 173 -2.34 -1.06 27.18
N GLN A 174 -3.41 -1.03 27.98
CA GLN A 174 -3.30 -0.62 29.37
C GLN A 174 -2.38 -1.62 30.07
N GLY A 175 -1.30 -1.09 30.59
CA GLY A 175 -0.35 -1.83 31.37
C GLY A 175 -1.01 -2.55 32.53
N ASN A 176 -0.71 -3.80 32.65
CA ASN A 176 -0.73 -4.47 33.94
C ASN A 176 0.62 -5.13 34.14
N THR A 177 1.34 -4.55 35.06
CA THR A 177 2.55 -5.07 35.66
C THR A 177 2.30 -6.45 36.21
N ASN A 178 3.02 -7.46 35.72
CA ASN A 178 3.51 -8.54 36.57
C ASN A 178 4.79 -9.11 35.97
N GLN A 179 5.81 -9.04 36.81
CA GLN A 179 7.12 -9.63 36.66
C GLN A 179 7.01 -11.15 36.46
N SER A 180 7.75 -11.66 35.51
CA SER A 180 8.42 -12.96 35.67
C SER A 180 9.63 -12.99 34.75
N GLU A 181 10.78 -12.98 35.38
CA GLU A 181 12.05 -13.39 34.79
C GLU A 181 11.92 -14.77 34.13
N LEU A 182 12.59 -14.99 33.03
CA LEU A 182 13.53 -16.11 32.84
C LEU A 182 14.13 -16.16 31.42
N VAL A 183 15.44 -15.98 31.44
CA VAL A 183 16.47 -16.72 30.65
C VAL A 183 16.62 -16.41 29.17
N ARG A 184 17.70 -15.68 28.90
CA ARG A 184 18.44 -15.65 27.63
C ARG A 184 19.09 -17.02 27.34
N PRO A 185 19.37 -17.32 26.08
CA PRO A 185 20.75 -17.61 25.74
C PRO A 185 21.32 -16.61 24.73
N ALA A 186 22.52 -16.20 25.03
CA ALA A 186 23.41 -15.42 24.23
C ALA A 186 23.94 -16.25 23.05
N PHE A 187 24.03 -15.63 21.88
CA PHE A 187 25.06 -15.97 20.90
C PHE A 187 25.78 -14.70 20.45
N THR A 188 27.02 -14.65 20.88
CA THR A 188 28.09 -13.76 20.52
C THR A 188 28.55 -14.01 19.08
N THR A 189 28.86 -12.97 18.32
CA THR A 189 30.19 -12.48 17.96
C THR A 189 30.02 -11.31 16.99
N ALA A 190 30.29 -10.14 17.39
CA ALA A 190 31.48 -9.31 17.31
C ALA A 190 31.84 -8.84 15.89
N VAL A 191 31.63 -7.57 15.62
CA VAL A 191 32.74 -6.63 15.34
C VAL A 191 32.33 -5.28 15.91
N GLN A 192 33.11 -4.82 16.87
CA GLN A 192 32.99 -3.52 17.52
C GLN A 192 33.51 -2.43 16.61
N THR A 193 32.71 -1.43 16.34
CA THR A 193 33.18 -0.05 16.29
C THR A 193 32.35 0.73 17.28
N LYS A 194 33.00 1.21 18.31
CA LYS A 194 32.45 2.04 19.39
C LYS A 194 31.97 3.37 18.81
N SER A 195 30.68 3.52 18.66
CA SER A 195 29.99 4.79 18.74
C SER A 195 28.74 4.56 19.58
N ASN A 196 28.48 5.43 20.56
CA ASN A 196 27.27 5.42 21.37
C ASN A 196 26.06 5.84 20.54
N GLU A 197 25.89 5.25 19.36
CA GLU A 197 24.81 5.51 18.42
C GLU A 197 23.59 4.69 18.85
N SER A 198 22.43 5.32 18.96
CA SER A 198 21.20 4.57 19.25
C SER A 198 20.88 3.62 18.08
N PRO A 199 20.20 2.49 18.33
CA PRO A 199 19.78 1.59 17.24
C PRO A 199 18.98 2.32 16.15
N LEU A 200 18.19 3.30 16.52
CA LEU A 200 17.41 4.13 15.61
C LEU A 200 18.31 4.98 14.67
N GLU A 201 19.32 5.63 15.24
CA GLU A 201 20.30 6.43 14.46
C GLU A 201 21.07 5.57 13.48
N ALA A 202 21.41 4.33 13.86
CA ALA A 202 22.05 3.37 12.99
C ALA A 202 21.17 2.98 11.80
N TYR A 203 19.83 2.79 11.99
CA TYR A 203 18.89 2.56 10.89
C TYR A 203 18.80 3.77 9.97
N ILE A 204 18.66 4.97 10.51
CA ILE A 204 18.57 6.21 9.74
C ILE A 204 19.82 6.42 8.88
N ARG A 205 21.01 6.22 9.45
CA ARG A 205 22.28 6.36 8.74
C ARG A 205 22.42 5.35 7.60
N ARG A 206 22.06 4.06 7.82
CA ARG A 206 22.09 3.03 6.76
C ARG A 206 21.10 3.35 5.65
N ALA A 207 19.93 3.84 6.01
CA ALA A 207 18.93 4.24 5.02
C ALA A 207 19.39 5.43 4.18
N GLN A 208 20.05 6.42 4.78
CA GLN A 208 20.65 7.54 4.06
C GLN A 208 21.73 7.06 3.09
N ALA A 209 22.62 6.20 3.53
CA ALA A 209 23.64 5.60 2.67
C ALA A 209 23.04 4.84 1.48
N SER A 210 21.99 4.05 1.73
CA SER A 210 21.25 3.34 0.66
C SER A 210 20.58 4.30 -0.32
N LEU A 211 20.07 5.44 0.14
CA LEU A 211 19.55 6.48 -0.75
C LEU A 211 20.66 7.12 -1.58
N ASP A 212 21.82 7.40 -1.00
CA ASP A 212 22.95 7.97 -1.73
C ASP A 212 23.49 7.00 -2.80
N GLU A 213 23.41 5.70 -2.54
CA GLU A 213 23.71 4.63 -3.50
C GLU A 213 22.59 4.38 -4.54
N ASN A 214 21.53 5.23 -4.54
CA ASN A 214 20.36 5.10 -5.40
C ASN A 214 19.63 3.75 -5.24
N ASN A 215 19.61 3.21 -4.04
CA ASN A 215 18.87 1.99 -3.67
C ASN A 215 17.70 2.29 -2.72
N PRO A 216 16.60 2.90 -3.25
CA PRO A 216 15.46 3.29 -2.42
C PRO A 216 14.73 2.08 -1.79
N ALA A 217 14.80 0.91 -2.40
CA ALA A 217 14.17 -0.29 -1.86
C ALA A 217 14.84 -0.77 -0.57
N GLN A 218 16.17 -0.68 -0.47
CA GLN A 218 16.91 -1.01 0.75
C GLN A 218 16.65 0.05 1.83
N ALA A 219 16.69 1.34 1.45
CA ALA A 219 16.39 2.43 2.37
C ALA A 219 15.00 2.28 3.02
N LEU A 220 13.97 1.92 2.26
CA LEU A 220 12.62 1.66 2.79
C LEU A 220 12.59 0.53 3.82
N ARG A 221 13.39 -0.53 3.65
CA ARG A 221 13.48 -1.61 4.64
C ARG A 221 14.05 -1.13 5.97
N GLU A 222 15.20 -0.45 5.93
CA GLU A 222 15.86 0.11 7.12
C GLU A 222 14.96 1.11 7.86
N LEU A 223 14.27 1.99 7.12
CA LEU A 223 13.38 3.00 7.70
C LEU A 223 12.11 2.41 8.31
N ARG A 224 11.60 1.32 7.75
CA ARG A 224 10.46 0.60 8.35
C ARG A 224 10.85 -0.06 9.66
N ASP A 225 12.06 -0.61 9.76
CA ASP A 225 12.58 -1.15 11.02
C ASP A 225 12.80 -0.05 12.05
N ALA A 226 13.25 1.13 11.62
CA ALA A 226 13.33 2.33 12.46
C ALA A 226 11.95 2.76 13.00
N LEU A 227 10.92 2.81 12.14
CA LEU A 227 9.55 3.18 12.53
C LEU A 227 8.86 2.17 13.45
N ARG A 228 9.33 0.91 13.53
CA ARG A 228 8.88 -0.03 14.56
C ARG A 228 9.29 0.40 15.96
N GLN A 229 10.39 1.12 16.09
CA GLN A 229 10.86 1.65 17.38
C GLN A 229 10.20 2.99 17.69
N GLU A 230 10.13 3.88 16.69
CA GLU A 230 9.52 5.21 16.83
C GLU A 230 8.56 5.49 15.65
N PRO A 231 7.27 5.16 15.78
CA PRO A 231 6.29 5.26 14.69
C PRO A 231 6.05 6.69 14.16
N ASP A 232 6.30 7.71 14.97
CA ASP A 232 6.08 9.12 14.59
C ASP A 232 7.39 9.90 14.34
N ASN A 233 8.51 9.19 14.12
CA ASN A 233 9.78 9.85 13.86
C ASN A 233 9.77 10.61 12.54
N GLY A 234 9.87 11.96 12.61
CA GLY A 234 9.77 12.84 11.44
C GLY A 234 10.87 12.63 10.42
N ILE A 235 12.11 12.33 10.86
CA ILE A 235 13.25 12.08 9.97
C ILE A 235 13.03 10.80 9.18
N CYS A 236 12.58 9.73 9.83
CA CYS A 236 12.25 8.46 9.16
C CYS A 236 11.17 8.67 8.09
N HIS A 237 10.10 9.38 8.43
CA HIS A 237 9.06 9.69 7.45
C HIS A 237 9.57 10.57 6.29
N ALA A 238 10.43 11.55 6.54
CA ALA A 238 11.01 12.38 5.47
C ALA A 238 11.85 11.53 4.49
N LEU A 239 12.71 10.65 5.00
CA LEU A 239 13.55 9.77 4.19
C LEU A 239 12.72 8.71 3.44
N ILE A 240 11.64 8.19 4.03
CA ILE A 240 10.69 7.31 3.33
C ILE A 240 10.05 8.08 2.16
N GLY A 241 9.64 9.33 2.39
CA GLY A 241 9.11 10.18 1.34
C GLY A 241 10.10 10.37 0.19
N LEU A 242 11.37 10.62 0.51
CA LEU A 242 12.45 10.74 -0.49
C LEU A 242 12.69 9.42 -1.25
N ALA A 243 12.64 8.29 -0.56
CA ALA A 243 12.74 6.97 -1.19
C ALA A 243 11.61 6.75 -2.21
N TYR A 244 10.38 7.13 -1.87
CA TYR A 244 9.24 7.04 -2.78
C TYR A 244 9.33 8.04 -3.96
N LEU A 245 9.88 9.25 -3.74
CA LEU A 245 10.18 10.18 -4.85
C LEU A 245 11.12 9.54 -5.87
N ARG A 246 12.19 8.88 -5.41
CA ARG A 246 13.14 8.17 -6.29
C ARG A 246 12.55 6.97 -7.00
N GLN A 247 11.47 6.40 -6.47
CA GLN A 247 10.68 5.36 -7.13
C GLN A 247 9.57 5.90 -8.03
N ASN A 248 9.49 7.23 -8.20
CA ASN A 248 8.44 7.92 -8.95
C ASN A 248 7.02 7.70 -8.39
N GLN A 249 6.92 7.46 -7.07
CA GLN A 249 5.66 7.24 -6.36
C GLN A 249 5.24 8.51 -5.61
N LEU A 250 4.83 9.54 -6.35
CA LEU A 250 4.55 10.88 -5.83
C LEU A 250 3.49 10.90 -4.74
N SER A 251 2.43 10.09 -4.87
CA SER A 251 1.35 10.04 -3.88
C SER A 251 1.85 9.55 -2.52
N MET A 252 2.65 8.47 -2.49
CA MET A 252 3.26 7.94 -1.28
C MET A 252 4.25 8.93 -0.68
N ALA A 253 5.09 9.55 -1.52
CA ALA A 253 6.04 10.56 -1.09
C ALA A 253 5.34 11.73 -0.37
N ARG A 254 4.26 12.26 -0.94
CA ARG A 254 3.47 13.36 -0.34
C ARG A 254 2.94 13.03 1.05
N VAL A 255 2.42 11.83 1.23
CA VAL A 255 1.87 11.41 2.52
C VAL A 255 2.96 11.38 3.59
N HIS A 256 4.08 10.73 3.30
CA HIS A 256 5.18 10.61 4.25
C HIS A 256 5.84 11.96 4.53
N ILE A 257 6.09 12.79 3.53
CA ILE A 257 6.66 14.14 3.72
C ILE A 257 5.71 15.04 4.52
N ASN A 258 4.39 14.95 4.30
CA ASN A 258 3.42 15.71 5.09
C ASN A 258 3.37 15.23 6.56
N ARG A 259 3.52 13.93 6.81
CA ARG A 259 3.60 13.39 8.16
C ARG A 259 4.89 13.84 8.85
N ALA A 260 6.02 13.77 8.15
CA ALA A 260 7.30 14.30 8.61
C ALA A 260 7.21 15.78 9.01
N TRP A 261 6.57 16.59 8.15
CA TRP A 261 6.39 18.01 8.42
C TRP A 261 5.55 18.29 9.66
N LYS A 262 4.52 17.47 9.92
CA LYS A 262 3.70 17.61 11.15
C LYS A 262 4.48 17.22 12.41
N ALA A 263 5.32 16.19 12.31
CA ALA A 263 6.10 15.67 13.42
C ALA A 263 7.32 16.55 13.76
N SER A 264 8.04 17.03 12.75
CA SER A 264 9.31 17.75 12.92
C SER A 264 9.50 18.86 11.89
N PRO A 265 8.74 19.97 11.96
CA PRO A 265 8.76 21.03 10.94
C PRO A 265 10.06 21.82 10.87
N GLN A 266 10.89 21.79 11.91
CA GLN A 266 12.16 22.51 12.01
C GLN A 266 13.38 21.66 11.60
N ASP A 267 13.19 20.36 11.35
CA ASP A 267 14.30 19.48 11.00
C ASP A 267 14.81 19.74 9.57
N ALA A 268 16.14 19.85 9.43
CA ALA A 268 16.77 20.14 8.16
C ALA A 268 16.50 19.10 7.08
N THR A 269 16.44 17.82 7.46
CA THR A 269 16.12 16.71 6.55
C THR A 269 14.69 16.80 6.06
N VAL A 270 13.75 17.09 6.96
CA VAL A 270 12.34 17.27 6.63
C VAL A 270 12.13 18.46 5.68
N ILE A 271 12.79 19.60 5.96
CA ILE A 271 12.73 20.79 5.12
C ILE A 271 13.28 20.48 3.73
N ARG A 272 14.42 19.78 3.64
CA ARG A 272 15.02 19.39 2.36
C ARG A 272 14.07 18.50 1.55
N CYS A 273 13.55 17.43 2.15
CA CYS A 273 12.64 16.51 1.47
C CYS A 273 11.35 17.20 1.00
N LYS A 274 10.87 18.21 1.74
CA LYS A 274 9.69 18.98 1.35
C LYS A 274 9.95 19.89 0.13
N ARG A 275 11.18 20.32 -0.09
CA ARG A 275 11.55 21.12 -1.30
C ARG A 275 11.69 20.27 -2.55
N GLU A 276 11.96 18.96 -2.38
CA GLU A 276 12.09 18.02 -3.50
C GLU A 276 10.73 17.46 -3.97
N LEU A 277 9.65 17.73 -3.23
CA LEU A 277 8.28 17.34 -3.54
C LEU A 277 7.60 18.33 -4.50
#